data_29e075b9f58405ce20f95d909ba4d38e
#
_entry.id   29e075b9f58405ce20f95d909ba4d38e
#
_cell.length_a   1.000
_cell.length_b   1.000
_cell.length_c   1.000
_cell.angle_alpha   90.00
_cell.angle_beta   90.00
_cell.angle_gamma   90.00
#
_symmetry.space_group_name_H-M   'P 1'
#
loop_
_entity.id
_entity.type
_entity.pdbx_description
1 polymer ?
#
loop_
_entity_poly.entity_id
_entity_poly.type
_entity_poly.pdbx_seq_one_letter_code
_entity_poly.pdbx_strand_id
1 'polypeptide(L)'
;MDKIQVLKPKYRTKEILTEIQECLDTSWTGMGGKAIEFEEKWKDYADFEHAHFLQSATAGLHLALKVFKEKYGWEDGDEIITTPLTFVSTNHAI
;
A
#
# COMPACT_ATOMS: atom_id res chain seq x y z
N MET A 1 -26.77 19.53 14.27
CA MET A 1 -26.46 18.24 13.67
C MET A 1 -24.93 18.10 13.62
N ASP A 2 -24.38 17.15 14.35
CA ASP A 2 -22.93 16.98 14.39
C ASP A 2 -22.42 16.48 13.03
N LYS A 3 -21.36 17.13 12.52
CA LYS A 3 -20.75 16.75 11.26
C LYS A 3 -20.03 15.40 11.40
N ILE A 4 -20.51 14.38 10.71
CA ILE A 4 -19.82 13.11 10.61
C ILE A 4 -18.69 13.25 9.57
N GLN A 5 -17.44 13.11 10.01
CA GLN A 5 -16.29 13.12 9.11
C GLN A 5 -16.12 11.74 8.46
N VAL A 6 -16.07 11.70 7.14
CA VAL A 6 -15.87 10.46 6.35
C VAL A 6 -14.49 9.84 6.63
N LEU A 7 -13.48 10.69 6.87
CA LEU A 7 -12.13 10.23 7.16
C LEU A 7 -11.58 11.00 8.38
N LYS A 8 -11.43 10.30 9.48
CA LYS A 8 -10.81 10.81 10.71
C LYS A 8 -9.95 9.73 11.35
N PRO A 9 -8.76 9.47 10.80
CA PRO A 9 -7.88 8.45 11.34
C PRO A 9 -7.41 8.83 12.74
N LYS A 10 -7.27 7.84 13.61
CA LYS A 10 -6.64 7.99 14.92
C LYS A 10 -5.23 7.43 14.83
N TYR A 11 -4.27 8.23 15.29
CA TYR A 11 -2.87 7.84 15.28
C TYR A 11 -2.35 7.62 16.69
N ARG A 12 -1.48 6.65 16.85
CA ARG A 12 -0.65 6.45 18.04
C ARG A 12 0.59 7.36 17.95
N THR A 13 0.37 8.66 18.08
CA THR A 13 1.34 9.71 17.74
C THR A 13 2.70 9.52 18.42
N LYS A 14 2.72 9.16 19.71
CA LYS A 14 3.97 8.93 20.44
C LYS A 14 4.81 7.82 19.82
N GLU A 15 4.18 6.68 19.56
CA GLU A 15 4.85 5.51 18.97
C GLU A 15 5.37 5.83 17.57
N ILE A 16 4.55 6.49 16.75
CA ILE A 16 4.95 6.91 15.40
C ILE A 16 6.17 7.84 15.44
N LEU A 17 6.18 8.83 16.34
CA LEU A 17 7.30 9.74 16.46
C LEU A 17 8.58 9.05 16.93
N THR A 18 8.48 8.03 17.80
CA THR A 18 9.62 7.23 18.21
C THR A 18 10.23 6.47 17.04
N GLU A 19 9.39 5.80 16.24
CA GLU A 19 9.84 5.06 15.05
C GLU A 19 10.49 5.98 14.00
N ILE A 20 9.92 7.17 13.81
CA ILE A 20 10.50 8.18 12.92
C ILE A 20 11.87 8.66 13.46
N GLN A 21 11.97 8.91 14.77
CA GLN A 21 13.22 9.33 15.39
C GLN A 21 14.32 8.29 15.17
N GLU A 22 14.04 7.01 15.39
CA GLU A 22 14.98 5.92 15.14
C GLU A 22 15.48 5.91 13.69
N CYS A 23 14.59 6.10 12.71
CA CYS A 23 14.98 6.19 11.31
C CYS A 23 15.91 7.38 11.02
N LEU A 24 15.62 8.54 11.63
CA LEU A 24 16.44 9.74 11.48
C LEU A 24 17.82 9.58 12.13
N ASP A 25 17.88 8.95 13.30
CA ASP A 25 19.12 8.72 14.04
C ASP A 25 20.06 7.78 13.26
N THR A 26 19.52 6.84 12.50
CA THR A 26 20.31 5.97 11.60
C THR A 26 20.72 6.66 10.30
N SER A 27 20.20 7.86 10.03
CA SER A 27 20.38 8.59 8.75
C SER A 27 19.98 7.79 7.50
N TRP A 28 19.15 6.75 7.66
CA TRP A 28 18.67 5.92 6.55
C TRP A 28 17.23 6.28 6.19
N THR A 29 17.04 6.92 5.05
CA THR A 29 15.74 7.43 4.58
C THR A 29 15.18 6.66 3.38
N GLY A 30 15.88 5.64 2.91
CA GLY A 30 15.43 4.75 1.83
C GLY A 30 14.71 3.51 2.36
N MET A 31 14.52 2.53 1.47
CA MET A 31 14.03 1.21 1.87
C MET A 31 15.04 0.56 2.84
N GLY A 32 14.64 0.35 4.06
CA GLY A 32 15.52 -0.08 5.15
C GLY A 32 14.86 -1.06 6.10
N GLY A 33 15.47 -1.22 7.28
CA GLY A 33 15.04 -2.19 8.29
C GLY A 33 13.58 -2.09 8.69
N LYS A 34 13.01 -0.87 8.78
CA LYS A 34 11.59 -0.68 9.13
C LYS A 34 10.63 -1.17 8.04
N ALA A 35 10.99 -1.05 6.77
CA ALA A 35 10.18 -1.59 5.67
C ALA A 35 10.19 -3.12 5.71
N ILE A 36 11.36 -3.73 5.90
CA ILE A 36 11.51 -5.19 6.03
C ILE A 36 10.74 -5.70 7.26
N GLU A 37 10.88 -5.05 8.40
CA GLU A 37 10.15 -5.40 9.63
C GLU A 37 8.63 -5.33 9.43
N PHE A 38 8.15 -4.32 8.70
CA PHE A 38 6.74 -4.19 8.36
C PHE A 38 6.27 -5.33 7.45
N GLU A 39 7.04 -5.67 6.40
CA GLU A 39 6.71 -6.78 5.49
C GLU A 39 6.62 -8.12 6.24
N GLU A 40 7.57 -8.42 7.13
CA GLU A 40 7.55 -9.63 7.94
C GLU A 40 6.33 -9.67 8.89
N LYS A 41 6.08 -8.60 9.63
CA LYS A 41 4.92 -8.52 10.52
C LYS A 41 3.59 -8.62 9.75
N TRP A 42 3.53 -8.09 8.54
CA TRP A 42 2.35 -8.18 7.71
C TRP A 42 2.11 -9.59 7.17
N LYS A 43 3.17 -10.29 6.77
CA LYS A 43 3.10 -11.71 6.38
C LYS A 43 2.53 -12.56 7.51
N ASP A 44 3.07 -12.40 8.71
CA ASP A 44 2.61 -13.14 9.89
C ASP A 44 1.14 -12.83 10.23
N TYR A 45 0.77 -11.54 10.20
CA TYR A 45 -0.59 -11.11 10.52
C TYR A 45 -1.64 -11.60 9.51
N ALA A 46 -1.31 -11.59 8.23
CA ALA A 46 -2.24 -11.90 7.13
C ALA A 46 -2.14 -13.36 6.64
N ASP A 47 -1.21 -14.15 7.20
CA ASP A 47 -0.89 -15.53 6.79
C ASP A 47 -0.54 -15.61 5.29
N PHE A 48 0.36 -14.71 4.85
CA PHE A 48 0.86 -14.68 3.49
C PHE A 48 2.32 -15.11 3.41
N GLU A 49 2.67 -15.82 2.35
CA GLU A 49 4.05 -16.22 2.07
C GLU A 49 4.93 -15.01 1.68
N HIS A 50 4.33 -14.05 0.98
CA HIS A 50 5.03 -12.87 0.46
C HIS A 50 4.27 -11.59 0.76
N ALA A 51 5.01 -10.53 1.11
CA ALA A 51 4.51 -9.18 1.24
C ALA A 51 5.55 -8.18 0.75
N HIS A 52 5.11 -7.16 0.05
CA HIS A 52 5.97 -6.07 -0.44
C HIS A 52 5.37 -4.72 -0.10
N PHE A 53 6.14 -3.91 0.62
CA PHE A 53 5.75 -2.55 0.95
C PHE A 53 5.93 -1.61 -0.24
N LEU A 54 4.90 -0.83 -0.52
CA LEU A 54 4.91 0.17 -1.59
C LEU A 54 4.48 1.53 -1.04
N GLN A 55 4.90 2.62 -1.71
CA GLN A 55 4.60 3.97 -1.24
C GLN A 55 3.11 4.34 -1.29
N SER A 56 2.29 3.61 -2.05
CA SER A 56 0.86 3.85 -2.14
C SER A 56 0.08 2.66 -2.68
N ALA A 57 -1.20 2.57 -2.35
CA ALA A 57 -2.12 1.60 -2.95
C ALA A 57 -2.24 1.79 -4.47
N THR A 58 -2.17 3.02 -4.98
CA THR A 58 -2.16 3.31 -6.42
C THR A 58 -0.98 2.62 -7.12
N ALA A 59 0.22 2.74 -6.56
CA ALA A 59 1.39 2.04 -7.11
C ALA A 59 1.23 0.52 -7.06
N GLY A 60 0.61 0.01 -5.98
CA GLY A 60 0.31 -1.42 -5.84
C GLY A 60 -0.67 -1.93 -6.90
N LEU A 61 -1.72 -1.18 -7.19
CA LEU A 61 -2.69 -1.52 -8.23
C LEU A 61 -2.03 -1.56 -9.61
N HIS A 62 -1.27 -0.53 -9.98
CA HIS A 62 -0.53 -0.50 -11.26
C HIS A 62 0.44 -1.68 -11.37
N LEU A 63 1.21 -1.96 -10.32
CA LEU A 63 2.17 -3.05 -10.32
C LEU A 63 1.48 -4.41 -10.46
N ALA A 64 0.40 -4.64 -9.72
CA ALA A 64 -0.37 -5.89 -9.79
C ALA A 64 -0.93 -6.13 -11.20
N LEU A 65 -1.54 -5.11 -11.80
CA LEU A 65 -2.08 -5.22 -13.16
C LEU A 65 -0.95 -5.46 -14.19
N LYS A 66 0.19 -4.79 -14.04
CA LYS A 66 1.36 -5.02 -14.90
C LYS A 66 1.86 -6.47 -14.82
N VAL A 67 1.96 -7.00 -13.60
CA VAL A 67 2.36 -8.39 -13.38
C VAL A 67 1.34 -9.36 -13.97
N PHE A 68 0.04 -9.10 -13.81
CA PHE A 68 -1.01 -9.93 -14.39
C PHE A 68 -1.00 -9.88 -15.92
N LYS A 69 -0.83 -8.69 -16.50
CA LYS A 69 -0.71 -8.52 -17.95
C LYS A 69 0.43 -9.40 -18.51
N GLU A 70 1.60 -9.37 -17.89
CA GLU A 70 2.75 -10.18 -18.30
C GLU A 70 2.53 -11.68 -18.04
N LYS A 71 2.00 -12.03 -16.87
CA LYS A 71 1.81 -13.43 -16.48
C LYS A 71 0.75 -14.16 -17.30
N TYR A 72 -0.33 -13.47 -17.66
CA TYR A 72 -1.48 -14.06 -18.34
C TYR A 72 -1.56 -13.67 -19.83
N GLY A 73 -0.60 -12.89 -20.31
CA GLY A 73 -0.56 -12.49 -21.72
C GLY A 73 -1.70 -11.56 -22.14
N TRP A 74 -2.14 -10.66 -21.21
CA TRP A 74 -3.18 -9.70 -21.55
C TRP A 74 -2.68 -8.69 -22.59
N GLU A 75 -3.57 -8.33 -23.51
CA GLU A 75 -3.28 -7.38 -24.59
C GLU A 75 -4.02 -6.06 -24.38
N ASP A 76 -3.62 -5.03 -25.13
CA ASP A 76 -4.32 -3.75 -25.11
C ASP A 76 -5.72 -3.92 -25.75
N GLY A 77 -6.73 -3.56 -24.99
CA GLY A 77 -8.14 -3.76 -25.36
C GLY A 77 -8.85 -4.87 -24.58
N ASP A 78 -8.11 -5.65 -23.77
CA ASP A 78 -8.74 -6.59 -22.84
C ASP A 78 -9.56 -5.84 -21.79
N GLU A 79 -10.67 -6.44 -21.38
CA GLU A 79 -11.63 -5.83 -20.47
C GLU A 79 -11.39 -6.24 -19.02
N ILE A 80 -11.45 -5.26 -18.09
CA ILE A 80 -11.36 -5.47 -16.66
C ILE A 80 -12.65 -5.03 -15.98
N ILE A 81 -13.27 -5.92 -15.22
CA ILE A 81 -14.46 -5.60 -14.44
C ILE A 81 -14.05 -4.91 -13.14
N THR A 82 -14.61 -3.74 -12.89
CA THR A 82 -14.36 -2.95 -11.68
C THR A 82 -15.64 -2.36 -11.11
N THR A 83 -15.56 -1.60 -10.03
CA THR A 83 -16.68 -0.93 -9.37
C THR A 83 -16.60 0.59 -9.53
N PRO A 84 -17.73 1.30 -9.74
CA PRO A 84 -17.73 2.77 -9.73
C PRO A 84 -17.62 3.35 -8.30
N LEU A 85 -17.93 2.57 -7.26
CA LEU A 85 -17.88 3.01 -5.86
C LEU A 85 -16.52 2.68 -5.26
N THR A 86 -15.49 3.43 -5.64
CA THR A 86 -14.11 3.28 -5.15
C THR A 86 -13.36 4.60 -5.30
N PHE A 87 -12.17 4.67 -4.69
CA PHE A 87 -11.26 5.78 -4.98
C PHE A 87 -10.83 5.73 -6.45
N VAL A 88 -10.72 6.89 -7.06
CA VAL A 88 -10.49 7.04 -8.50
C VAL A 88 -9.26 6.27 -9.03
N SER A 89 -8.21 6.12 -8.21
CA SER A 89 -7.00 5.40 -8.58
C SER A 89 -7.24 3.93 -8.94
N THR A 90 -8.28 3.30 -8.41
CA THR A 90 -8.63 1.92 -8.75
C THR A 90 -8.96 1.78 -10.23
N ASN A 91 -9.72 2.74 -10.76
CA ASN A 91 -10.11 2.74 -12.17
C ASN A 91 -9.04 3.36 -13.09
N HIS A 92 -8.19 4.25 -12.56
CA HIS A 92 -7.08 4.83 -13.31
C HIS A 92 -5.87 3.89 -13.44
N ALA A 93 -5.82 2.83 -12.66
CA ALA A 93 -4.76 1.83 -12.74
C ALA A 93 -4.95 0.86 -13.92
N ILE A 94 -6.17 0.78 -14.44
CA ILE A 94 -6.57 -0.03 -15.60
C ILE A 94 -6.24 0.70 -16.89
#